data_8a7a90a5d98bab95ed216a8c67baef80
#
_entry.id   8a7a90a5d98bab95ed216a8c67baef80
#
_cell.length_a   1.000
_cell.length_b   1.000
_cell.length_c   1.000
_cell.angle_alpha   90.00
_cell.angle_beta   90.00
_cell.angle_gamma   90.00
#
_symmetry.space_group_name_H-M   'P 1'
#
loop_
_entity.id
_entity.type
_entity.pdbx_description
1 polymer ?
#
loop_
_entity_poly.entity_id
_entity_poly.type
_entity_poly.pdbx_seq_one_letter_code
_entity_poly.pdbx_strand_id
1 'polypeptide(L)'
;MATGYSVMDALNKNTKAGIDETPRARFRTRDISIFKMYRNTMNFYDLSGIEELAGEILMYGLKQNLELVYEPNEQGEYRIIAGERRWLALKMLVEKGYKEFEMATCKLTTPQDSDEEQVEIIIANAYRTKSLKDVIEEEQRLKASLERIKAAGGTIKGYDLQSGRLRDVIATMLKTSKTKIAQMESVSNNLIPEFREELTKERLTFSAAYELSGMSAEEQREALGKYMETGELSYKEVKGMKEAKLSLIHISEPTRLGMIS
;
A
#
# COMPACT_ATOMS: atom_id res chain seq x y z
N MET A 1 21.06 -20.05 -33.85
CA MET A 1 19.60 -20.25 -33.93
C MET A 1 19.03 -19.89 -32.55
N ALA A 2 18.38 -18.74 -32.45
CA ALA A 2 17.78 -18.30 -31.20
C ALA A 2 16.45 -19.04 -31.00
N THR A 3 16.38 -19.90 -30.01
CA THR A 3 15.14 -20.55 -29.59
C THR A 3 14.21 -19.51 -28.98
N GLY A 4 13.22 -19.08 -29.76
CA GLY A 4 12.20 -18.16 -29.30
C GLY A 4 11.45 -18.76 -28.10
N TYR A 5 11.52 -18.08 -26.96
CA TYR A 5 10.76 -18.44 -25.77
C TYR A 5 9.27 -18.13 -26.04
N SER A 6 8.48 -19.18 -26.22
CA SER A 6 7.05 -19.02 -26.43
C SER A 6 6.35 -18.78 -25.09
N VAL A 7 5.66 -17.66 -24.99
CA VAL A 7 4.79 -17.35 -23.83
C VAL A 7 3.75 -18.46 -23.61
N MET A 8 3.31 -19.12 -24.71
CA MET A 8 2.39 -20.26 -24.65
C MET A 8 3.02 -21.50 -24.02
N ASP A 9 4.34 -21.74 -24.24
CA ASP A 9 5.02 -22.85 -23.57
C ASP A 9 5.23 -22.61 -22.08
N ALA A 10 5.46 -21.36 -21.67
CA ALA A 10 5.51 -20.99 -20.26
C ALA A 10 4.15 -21.12 -19.57
N LEU A 11 3.08 -20.71 -20.23
CA LEU A 11 1.71 -20.88 -19.75
C LEU A 11 1.32 -22.38 -19.67
N ASN A 12 1.69 -23.18 -20.67
CA ASN A 12 1.40 -24.61 -20.69
C ASN A 12 2.23 -25.40 -19.66
N LYS A 13 3.49 -25.03 -19.40
CA LYS A 13 4.30 -25.67 -18.36
C LYS A 13 3.72 -25.39 -16.96
N ASN A 14 3.31 -24.16 -16.67
CA ASN A 14 2.65 -23.84 -15.40
C ASN A 14 1.24 -24.45 -15.29
N THR A 15 0.54 -24.65 -16.41
CA THR A 15 -0.79 -25.29 -16.40
C THR A 15 -0.69 -26.79 -16.19
N LYS A 16 0.32 -27.47 -16.73
CA LYS A 16 0.49 -28.92 -16.56
C LYS A 16 0.96 -29.33 -15.17
N ALA A 17 1.77 -28.49 -14.50
CA ALA A 17 2.21 -28.75 -13.12
C ALA A 17 1.12 -28.46 -12.06
N GLY A 18 0.07 -27.71 -12.42
CA GLY A 18 -1.00 -27.33 -11.49
C GLY A 18 -2.37 -27.99 -11.76
N ILE A 19 -2.46 -28.88 -12.75
CA ILE A 19 -3.76 -29.47 -13.16
C ILE A 19 -4.17 -30.67 -12.30
N ASP A 20 -3.23 -31.33 -11.64
CA ASP A 20 -3.53 -32.65 -11.07
C ASP A 20 -3.95 -32.66 -9.57
N GLU A 21 -3.81 -31.58 -8.78
CA GLU A 21 -4.08 -31.69 -7.34
C GLU A 21 -4.86 -30.56 -6.68
N THR A 22 -5.18 -29.46 -7.33
CA THR A 22 -6.09 -28.47 -6.75
C THR A 22 -7.33 -28.30 -7.63
N PRO A 23 -8.55 -28.49 -7.11
CA PRO A 23 -9.74 -28.09 -7.83
C PRO A 23 -9.56 -26.62 -8.16
N ARG A 24 -9.55 -26.27 -9.46
CA ARG A 24 -9.53 -24.88 -9.93
C ARG A 24 -10.52 -24.13 -9.08
N ALA A 25 -10.07 -23.17 -8.29
CA ALA A 25 -10.96 -22.34 -7.50
C ALA A 25 -11.90 -21.67 -8.52
N ARG A 26 -13.07 -22.26 -8.74
CA ARG A 26 -14.11 -21.66 -9.55
C ARG A 26 -14.40 -20.34 -8.86
N PHE A 27 -14.30 -19.25 -9.59
CA PHE A 27 -14.73 -17.95 -9.09
C PHE A 27 -16.18 -18.12 -8.62
N ARG A 28 -16.39 -18.27 -7.33
CA ARG A 28 -17.71 -18.36 -6.74
C ARG A 28 -18.25 -16.95 -6.66
N THR A 29 -18.87 -16.50 -7.74
CA THR A 29 -19.68 -15.30 -7.72
C THR A 29 -21.09 -15.63 -7.23
N ARG A 30 -21.64 -14.76 -6.41
CA ARG A 30 -23.01 -14.82 -5.91
C ARG A 30 -23.56 -13.41 -5.88
N ASP A 31 -24.88 -13.29 -6.15
CA ASP A 31 -25.60 -12.07 -5.88
C ASP A 31 -25.95 -12.04 -4.40
N ILE A 32 -25.52 -11.01 -3.72
CA ILE A 32 -25.66 -10.82 -2.28
C ILE A 32 -26.25 -9.44 -2.03
N SER A 33 -27.25 -9.35 -1.14
CA SER A 33 -27.82 -8.08 -0.73
C SER A 33 -26.76 -7.22 -0.03
N ILE A 34 -26.64 -5.95 -0.43
CA ILE A 34 -25.71 -4.98 0.16
C ILE A 34 -25.98 -4.74 1.64
N PHE A 35 -27.19 -5.03 2.13
CA PHE A 35 -27.57 -4.91 3.54
C PHE A 35 -27.05 -6.07 4.41
N LYS A 36 -26.60 -7.16 3.80
CA LYS A 36 -25.94 -8.27 4.50
C LYS A 36 -24.44 -8.08 4.64
N MET A 37 -23.91 -7.00 4.06
CA MET A 37 -22.47 -6.70 4.06
C MET A 37 -22.14 -5.69 5.15
N TYR A 38 -20.93 -5.84 5.70
CA TYR A 38 -20.40 -4.90 6.68
C TYR A 38 -18.95 -4.53 6.38
N ARG A 39 -18.54 -3.40 6.95
CA ARG A 39 -17.24 -2.78 6.75
C ARG A 39 -16.13 -3.62 7.39
N ASN A 40 -14.98 -3.68 6.70
CA ASN A 40 -13.76 -4.23 7.27
C ASN A 40 -12.97 -3.14 8.01
N THR A 41 -12.70 -3.35 9.29
CA THR A 41 -11.94 -2.42 10.12
C THR A 41 -10.46 -2.33 9.73
N MET A 42 -9.94 -3.32 8.99
CA MET A 42 -8.58 -3.33 8.47
C MET A 42 -8.40 -2.42 7.24
N ASN A 43 -9.51 -2.01 6.61
CA ASN A 43 -9.47 -1.06 5.50
C ASN A 43 -9.20 0.35 6.02
N PHE A 44 -8.06 0.92 5.65
CA PHE A 44 -7.58 2.24 6.07
C PHE A 44 -7.64 3.30 4.97
N TYR A 45 -8.00 2.90 3.75
CA TYR A 45 -8.04 3.79 2.61
C TYR A 45 -9.16 4.83 2.71
N ASP A 46 -8.89 6.00 2.14
CA ASP A 46 -9.87 7.07 2.01
C ASP A 46 -11.12 6.63 1.24
N LEU A 47 -12.28 7.06 1.71
CA LEU A 47 -13.60 6.75 1.17
C LEU A 47 -14.24 7.94 0.43
N SER A 48 -13.47 8.92 0.01
CA SER A 48 -13.98 10.08 -0.75
C SER A 48 -14.50 9.71 -2.15
N GLY A 49 -15.25 10.62 -2.78
CA GLY A 49 -15.75 10.46 -4.16
C GLY A 49 -16.81 9.37 -4.33
N ILE A 50 -17.64 9.12 -3.30
CA ILE A 50 -18.72 8.12 -3.36
C ILE A 50 -19.84 8.57 -4.28
N GLU A 51 -20.19 9.85 -4.29
CA GLU A 51 -21.29 10.39 -5.13
C GLU A 51 -20.96 10.26 -6.62
N GLU A 52 -19.74 10.61 -7.02
CA GLU A 52 -19.27 10.47 -8.40
C GLU A 52 -19.30 9.00 -8.83
N LEU A 53 -18.79 8.11 -7.97
CA LEU A 53 -18.81 6.67 -8.23
C LEU A 53 -20.23 6.11 -8.30
N ALA A 54 -21.16 6.62 -7.49
CA ALA A 54 -22.57 6.24 -7.57
C ALA A 54 -23.20 6.68 -8.91
N GLY A 55 -22.86 7.88 -9.38
CA GLY A 55 -23.25 8.35 -10.71
C GLY A 55 -22.72 7.45 -11.84
N GLU A 56 -21.45 7.06 -11.77
CA GLU A 56 -20.86 6.13 -12.74
C GLU A 56 -21.54 4.75 -12.70
N ILE A 57 -21.82 4.21 -11.51
CA ILE A 57 -22.51 2.93 -11.36
C ILE A 57 -23.93 3.01 -11.89
N LEU A 58 -24.64 4.12 -11.68
CA LEU A 58 -25.99 4.33 -12.22
C LEU A 58 -25.99 4.32 -13.76
N MET A 59 -24.99 4.95 -14.37
CA MET A 59 -24.92 5.05 -15.84
C MET A 59 -24.42 3.78 -16.53
N TYR A 60 -23.45 3.09 -15.92
CA TYR A 60 -22.70 2.02 -16.59
C TYR A 60 -22.79 0.66 -15.89
N GLY A 61 -23.48 0.57 -14.77
CA GLY A 61 -23.52 -0.61 -13.92
C GLY A 61 -22.24 -0.86 -13.12
N LEU A 62 -22.27 -1.88 -12.30
CA LEU A 62 -21.11 -2.30 -11.48
C LEU A 62 -20.10 -3.06 -12.35
N LYS A 63 -19.01 -2.41 -12.73
CA LYS A 63 -17.97 -3.01 -13.62
C LYS A 63 -17.06 -4.02 -12.94
N GLN A 64 -16.91 -3.93 -11.62
CA GLN A 64 -16.07 -4.82 -10.84
C GLN A 64 -16.84 -5.36 -9.65
N ASN A 65 -16.79 -6.67 -9.45
CA ASN A 65 -17.44 -7.33 -8.33
C ASN A 65 -16.84 -6.89 -7.00
N LEU A 66 -17.62 -6.94 -5.94
CA LEU A 66 -17.10 -6.84 -4.57
C LEU A 66 -16.45 -8.18 -4.20
N GLU A 67 -15.43 -8.12 -3.34
CA GLU A 67 -14.80 -9.32 -2.75
C GLU A 67 -15.14 -9.37 -1.26
N LEU A 68 -15.69 -10.51 -0.84
CA LEU A 68 -16.27 -10.68 0.49
C LEU A 68 -15.78 -11.96 1.15
N VAL A 69 -15.72 -11.95 2.47
CA VAL A 69 -15.58 -13.14 3.32
C VAL A 69 -16.91 -13.40 4.01
N TYR A 70 -17.34 -14.65 4.04
CA TYR A 70 -18.50 -15.06 4.85
C TYR A 70 -18.07 -15.18 6.31
N GLU A 71 -18.50 -14.21 7.12
CA GLU A 71 -18.20 -14.14 8.55
C GLU A 71 -19.39 -13.46 9.25
N PRO A 72 -20.43 -14.24 9.59
CA PRO A 72 -21.64 -13.71 10.21
C PRO A 72 -21.38 -13.15 11.60
N ASN A 73 -21.86 -11.94 11.83
CA ASN A 73 -21.87 -11.27 13.13
C ASN A 73 -23.09 -10.36 13.28
N GLU A 74 -23.16 -9.56 14.35
CA GLU A 74 -24.27 -8.64 14.60
C GLU A 74 -24.43 -7.53 13.54
N GLN A 75 -23.37 -7.22 12.77
CA GLN A 75 -23.38 -6.18 11.72
C GLN A 75 -23.87 -6.71 10.36
N GLY A 76 -23.74 -8.03 10.11
CA GLY A 76 -24.10 -8.65 8.85
C GLY A 76 -23.53 -10.05 8.68
N GLU A 77 -23.68 -10.59 7.47
CA GLU A 77 -23.22 -11.95 7.15
C GLU A 77 -21.86 -11.94 6.43
N TYR A 78 -21.51 -10.83 5.76
CA TYR A 78 -20.36 -10.77 4.87
C TYR A 78 -19.48 -9.56 5.16
N ARG A 79 -18.21 -9.81 5.48
CA ARG A 79 -17.20 -8.77 5.63
C ARG A 79 -16.59 -8.40 4.27
N ILE A 80 -16.41 -7.11 4.02
CA ILE A 80 -15.88 -6.61 2.75
C ILE A 80 -14.36 -6.65 2.77
N ILE A 81 -13.75 -7.33 1.79
CA ILE A 81 -12.30 -7.33 1.55
C ILE A 81 -11.93 -6.26 0.53
N ALA A 82 -12.67 -6.20 -0.59
CA ALA A 82 -12.44 -5.20 -1.62
C ALA A 82 -13.76 -4.63 -2.16
N GLY A 83 -13.77 -3.32 -2.41
CA GLY A 83 -14.92 -2.63 -3.00
C GLY A 83 -15.78 -1.86 -2.01
N GLU A 84 -15.26 -1.45 -0.83
CA GLU A 84 -16.03 -0.69 0.16
C GLU A 84 -16.63 0.59 -0.42
N ARG A 85 -15.90 1.36 -1.25
CA ARG A 85 -16.47 2.53 -1.94
C ARG A 85 -17.63 2.17 -2.86
N ARG A 86 -17.51 1.04 -3.59
CA ARG A 86 -18.59 0.53 -4.47
C ARG A 86 -19.83 0.14 -3.65
N TRP A 87 -19.61 -0.55 -2.54
CA TRP A 87 -20.69 -0.88 -1.60
C TRP A 87 -21.39 0.37 -1.06
N LEU A 88 -20.67 1.40 -0.65
CA LEU A 88 -21.24 2.67 -0.19
C LEU A 88 -22.01 3.38 -1.32
N ALA A 89 -21.48 3.37 -2.53
CA ALA A 89 -22.15 3.93 -3.70
C ALA A 89 -23.47 3.19 -4.02
N LEU A 90 -23.47 1.85 -3.95
CA LEU A 90 -24.69 1.05 -4.12
C LEU A 90 -25.72 1.35 -3.01
N LYS A 91 -25.30 1.47 -1.75
CA LYS A 91 -26.20 1.89 -0.65
C LYS A 91 -26.84 3.24 -0.95
N MET A 92 -26.04 4.23 -1.35
CA MET A 92 -26.54 5.55 -1.72
C MET A 92 -27.56 5.49 -2.87
N LEU A 93 -27.34 4.65 -3.88
CA LEU A 93 -28.30 4.48 -4.98
C LEU A 93 -29.61 3.87 -4.49
N VAL A 94 -29.57 2.85 -3.65
CA VAL A 94 -30.79 2.23 -3.10
C VAL A 94 -31.55 3.21 -2.21
N GLU A 95 -30.84 4.02 -1.40
CA GLU A 95 -31.46 5.10 -0.58
C GLU A 95 -32.12 6.17 -1.44
N LYS A 96 -31.58 6.46 -2.63
CA LYS A 96 -32.19 7.35 -3.63
C LYS A 96 -33.34 6.72 -4.41
N GLY A 97 -33.67 5.45 -4.15
CA GLY A 97 -34.82 4.75 -4.73
C GLY A 97 -34.53 3.77 -5.87
N TYR A 98 -33.26 3.61 -6.25
CA TYR A 98 -32.81 2.66 -7.28
C TYR A 98 -32.66 1.24 -6.70
N LYS A 99 -33.76 0.54 -6.47
CA LYS A 99 -33.81 -0.75 -5.78
C LYS A 99 -33.11 -1.89 -6.52
N GLU A 100 -32.92 -1.77 -7.83
CA GLU A 100 -32.17 -2.73 -8.65
C GLU A 100 -30.72 -2.91 -8.21
N PHE A 101 -30.15 -1.95 -7.49
CA PHE A 101 -28.80 -2.01 -6.96
C PHE A 101 -28.68 -2.67 -5.57
N GLU A 102 -29.78 -3.17 -5.01
CA GLU A 102 -29.76 -3.89 -3.72
C GLU A 102 -28.95 -5.17 -3.79
N MET A 103 -29.02 -5.88 -4.92
CA MET A 103 -28.28 -7.12 -5.13
C MET A 103 -27.01 -6.85 -5.93
N ALA A 104 -25.86 -7.15 -5.35
CA ALA A 104 -24.57 -6.98 -6.00
C ALA A 104 -23.91 -8.33 -6.27
N THR A 105 -23.33 -8.50 -7.45
CA THR A 105 -22.51 -9.68 -7.76
C THR A 105 -21.20 -9.58 -7.02
N CYS A 106 -20.91 -10.56 -6.18
CA CYS A 106 -19.75 -10.61 -5.29
C CYS A 106 -18.94 -11.88 -5.51
N LYS A 107 -17.63 -11.77 -5.34
CA LYS A 107 -16.71 -12.91 -5.26
C LYS A 107 -16.50 -13.24 -3.79
N LEU A 108 -16.61 -14.51 -3.42
CA LEU A 108 -16.28 -14.97 -2.09
C LEU A 108 -14.81 -15.42 -2.04
N THR A 109 -14.08 -14.94 -1.05
CA THR A 109 -12.71 -15.30 -0.72
C THR A 109 -12.63 -15.86 0.70
N THR A 110 -11.56 -16.57 1.00
CA THR A 110 -11.31 -17.19 2.32
C THR A 110 -9.83 -17.06 2.63
N PRO A 111 -9.38 -15.87 3.13
CA PRO A 111 -8.02 -15.71 3.63
C PRO A 111 -7.77 -16.67 4.80
N GLN A 112 -6.54 -17.15 4.94
CA GLN A 112 -6.18 -18.12 5.97
C GLN A 112 -6.11 -17.47 7.35
N ASP A 113 -5.64 -16.21 7.39
CA ASP A 113 -5.50 -15.42 8.59
C ASP A 113 -5.63 -13.90 8.29
N SER A 114 -5.49 -13.10 9.33
CA SER A 114 -5.58 -11.63 9.23
C SER A 114 -4.43 -11.01 8.43
N ASP A 115 -3.27 -11.63 8.38
CA ASP A 115 -2.13 -11.13 7.62
C ASP A 115 -2.31 -11.36 6.13
N GLU A 116 -2.78 -12.54 5.73
CA GLU A 116 -3.16 -12.80 4.34
C GLU A 116 -4.29 -11.87 3.89
N GLU A 117 -5.29 -11.65 4.75
CA GLU A 117 -6.37 -10.70 4.49
C GLU A 117 -5.87 -9.27 4.29
N GLN A 118 -4.95 -8.80 5.14
CA GLN A 118 -4.36 -7.47 4.98
C GLN A 118 -3.63 -7.34 3.64
N VAL A 119 -2.90 -8.38 3.23
CA VAL A 119 -2.24 -8.43 1.92
C VAL A 119 -3.26 -8.39 0.78
N GLU A 120 -4.37 -9.14 0.87
CA GLU A 120 -5.44 -9.12 -0.13
C GLU A 120 -6.07 -7.72 -0.28
N ILE A 121 -6.37 -7.05 0.84
CA ILE A 121 -6.90 -5.68 0.85
C ILE A 121 -5.94 -4.72 0.13
N ILE A 122 -4.64 -4.81 0.41
CA ILE A 122 -3.62 -3.95 -0.19
C ILE A 122 -3.47 -4.22 -1.69
N ILE A 123 -3.38 -5.48 -2.10
CA ILE A 123 -3.27 -5.86 -3.51
C ILE A 123 -4.50 -5.39 -4.30
N ALA A 124 -5.70 -5.51 -3.74
CA ALA A 124 -6.93 -5.05 -4.38
C ALA A 124 -6.95 -3.53 -4.64
N ASN A 125 -6.20 -2.76 -3.85
CA ASN A 125 -6.06 -1.31 -3.99
C ASN A 125 -4.78 -0.87 -4.73
N ALA A 126 -3.95 -1.79 -5.25
CA ALA A 126 -2.64 -1.49 -5.84
C ALA A 126 -2.68 -0.50 -7.02
N TYR A 127 -3.79 -0.46 -7.76
CA TYR A 127 -3.97 0.43 -8.93
C TYR A 127 -4.75 1.72 -8.63
N ARG A 128 -5.15 1.93 -7.37
CA ARG A 128 -5.90 3.12 -6.98
C ARG A 128 -4.98 4.33 -6.89
N THR A 129 -5.46 5.52 -7.27
CA THR A 129 -4.82 6.78 -6.88
C THR A 129 -4.92 6.96 -5.38
N LYS A 130 -3.82 7.21 -4.72
CA LYS A 130 -3.69 7.22 -3.25
C LYS A 130 -3.06 8.52 -2.78
N SER A 131 -3.44 8.93 -1.57
CA SER A 131 -2.72 9.98 -0.86
C SER A 131 -1.31 9.48 -0.47
N LEU A 132 -0.41 10.39 -0.19
CA LEU A 132 0.93 10.04 0.30
C LEU A 132 0.86 9.29 1.63
N LYS A 133 -0.07 9.66 2.48
CA LYS A 133 -0.36 8.97 3.75
C LYS A 133 -0.72 7.51 3.51
N ASP A 134 -1.69 7.26 2.61
CA ASP A 134 -2.13 5.89 2.29
C ASP A 134 -0.98 5.03 1.75
N VAL A 135 -0.12 5.60 0.90
CA VAL A 135 1.02 4.89 0.31
C VAL A 135 2.06 4.48 1.37
N ILE A 136 2.34 5.36 2.34
CA ILE A 136 3.26 5.07 3.44
C ILE A 136 2.65 4.02 4.38
N GLU A 137 1.39 4.17 4.74
CA GLU A 137 0.68 3.23 5.61
C GLU A 137 0.55 1.84 4.96
N GLU A 138 0.28 1.80 3.66
CA GLU A 138 0.23 0.59 2.85
C GLU A 138 1.56 -0.17 2.86
N GLU A 139 2.68 0.51 2.67
CA GLU A 139 4.02 -0.09 2.73
C GLU A 139 4.29 -0.68 4.12
N GLN A 140 4.02 0.07 5.18
CA GLN A 140 4.25 -0.38 6.56
C GLN A 140 3.40 -1.61 6.93
N ARG A 141 2.10 -1.58 6.63
CA ARG A 141 1.18 -2.68 6.92
C ARG A 141 1.53 -3.93 6.11
N LEU A 142 1.81 -3.75 4.81
CA LEU A 142 2.21 -4.85 3.94
C LEU A 142 3.50 -5.50 4.43
N LYS A 143 4.51 -4.70 4.76
CA LYS A 143 5.78 -5.19 5.30
C LYS A 143 5.57 -5.99 6.58
N ALA A 144 4.84 -5.44 7.54
CA ALA A 144 4.58 -6.10 8.82
C ALA A 144 3.84 -7.45 8.64
N SER A 145 2.82 -7.51 7.77
CA SER A 145 2.11 -8.75 7.49
C SER A 145 3.00 -9.78 6.81
N LEU A 146 3.78 -9.37 5.79
CA LEU A 146 4.70 -10.29 5.10
C LEU A 146 5.83 -10.78 5.99
N GLU A 147 6.33 -9.97 6.94
CA GLU A 147 7.32 -10.40 7.94
C GLU A 147 6.74 -11.47 8.87
N ARG A 148 5.50 -11.32 9.34
CA ARG A 148 4.82 -12.33 10.18
C ARG A 148 4.56 -13.62 9.41
N ILE A 149 4.03 -13.53 8.20
CA ILE A 149 3.81 -14.69 7.32
C ILE A 149 5.12 -15.43 7.07
N LYS A 150 6.19 -14.70 6.75
CA LYS A 150 7.53 -15.29 6.53
C LYS A 150 8.07 -15.96 7.78
N ALA A 151 7.95 -15.34 8.95
CA ALA A 151 8.40 -15.89 10.23
C ALA A 151 7.63 -17.16 10.62
N ALA A 152 6.35 -17.25 10.27
CA ALA A 152 5.52 -18.45 10.44
C ALA A 152 5.80 -19.56 9.42
N GLY A 153 6.72 -19.34 8.47
CA GLY A 153 6.98 -20.29 7.37
C GLY A 153 5.88 -20.32 6.31
N GLY A 154 4.96 -19.35 6.35
CA GLY A 154 3.85 -19.22 5.41
C GLY A 154 4.30 -18.77 4.01
N THR A 155 3.38 -18.85 3.07
CA THR A 155 3.58 -18.44 1.67
C THR A 155 2.42 -17.58 1.19
N ILE A 156 2.69 -16.65 0.30
CA ILE A 156 1.67 -15.91 -0.44
C ILE A 156 1.69 -16.40 -1.89
N LYS A 157 0.52 -16.78 -2.38
CA LYS A 157 0.37 -17.32 -3.73
C LYS A 157 0.95 -16.37 -4.78
N GLY A 158 1.92 -16.86 -5.56
CA GLY A 158 2.60 -16.10 -6.61
C GLY A 158 3.79 -15.28 -6.14
N TYR A 159 4.16 -15.34 -4.85
CA TYR A 159 5.30 -14.60 -4.30
C TYR A 159 6.19 -15.50 -3.45
N ASP A 160 7.49 -15.47 -3.72
CA ASP A 160 8.49 -16.16 -2.91
C ASP A 160 8.96 -15.25 -1.78
N LEU A 161 8.58 -15.60 -0.55
CA LEU A 161 8.98 -14.88 0.66
C LEU A 161 10.29 -15.39 1.25
N GLN A 162 10.76 -16.58 0.85
CA GLN A 162 11.88 -17.24 1.51
C GLN A 162 13.24 -16.93 0.87
N SER A 163 13.33 -16.95 -0.46
CA SER A 163 14.60 -16.81 -1.18
C SER A 163 14.99 -15.37 -1.53
N GLY A 164 14.04 -14.44 -1.52
CA GLY A 164 14.23 -13.05 -1.95
C GLY A 164 14.28 -12.03 -0.83
N ARG A 165 14.69 -10.80 -1.19
CA ARG A 165 14.55 -9.65 -0.28
C ARG A 165 13.09 -9.25 -0.22
N LEU A 166 12.54 -9.13 0.99
CA LEU A 166 11.13 -8.75 1.19
C LEU A 166 10.77 -7.44 0.47
N ARG A 167 11.70 -6.48 0.44
CA ARG A 167 11.54 -5.22 -0.33
C ARG A 167 11.22 -5.43 -1.80
N ASP A 168 11.77 -6.47 -2.42
CA ASP A 168 11.54 -6.79 -3.83
C ASP A 168 10.11 -7.28 -4.04
N VAL A 169 9.62 -8.09 -3.12
CA VAL A 169 8.23 -8.57 -3.10
C VAL A 169 7.26 -7.40 -2.88
N ILE A 170 7.53 -6.55 -1.88
CA ILE A 170 6.72 -5.35 -1.60
C ILE A 170 6.66 -4.43 -2.83
N ALA A 171 7.80 -4.15 -3.46
CA ALA A 171 7.85 -3.31 -4.66
C ALA A 171 7.01 -3.88 -5.82
N THR A 172 7.01 -5.21 -5.97
CA THR A 172 6.20 -5.90 -6.98
C THR A 172 4.70 -5.82 -6.66
N MET A 173 4.31 -6.06 -5.40
CA MET A 173 2.91 -5.99 -4.95
C MET A 173 2.34 -4.58 -5.07
N LEU A 174 3.10 -3.56 -4.65
CA LEU A 174 2.70 -2.16 -4.70
C LEU A 174 2.90 -1.49 -6.08
N LYS A 175 3.36 -2.23 -7.09
CA LYS A 175 3.60 -1.73 -8.46
C LYS A 175 4.52 -0.51 -8.48
N THR A 176 5.57 -0.52 -7.65
CA THR A 176 6.52 0.58 -7.50
C THR A 176 7.96 0.09 -7.58
N SER A 177 8.92 1.01 -7.51
CA SER A 177 10.35 0.66 -7.54
C SER A 177 10.89 0.30 -6.15
N LYS A 178 11.89 -0.59 -6.11
CA LYS A 178 12.64 -0.90 -4.88
C LYS A 178 13.25 0.33 -4.21
N THR A 179 13.69 1.30 -5.03
CA THR A 179 14.21 2.59 -4.56
C THR A 179 13.13 3.38 -3.84
N LYS A 180 11.90 3.42 -4.37
CA LYS A 180 10.79 4.11 -3.72
C LYS A 180 10.42 3.47 -2.40
N ILE A 181 10.40 2.12 -2.31
CA ILE A 181 10.20 1.41 -1.05
C ILE A 181 11.28 1.77 -0.03
N ALA A 182 12.57 1.78 -0.43
CA ALA A 182 13.67 2.17 0.46
C ALA A 182 13.53 3.62 0.97
N GLN A 183 13.06 4.53 0.12
CA GLN A 183 12.77 5.91 0.52
C GLN A 183 11.61 5.99 1.52
N MET A 184 10.54 5.23 1.30
CA MET A 184 9.40 5.15 2.22
C MET A 184 9.83 4.59 3.59
N GLU A 185 10.60 3.51 3.61
CA GLU A 185 11.16 2.94 4.83
C GLU A 185 12.03 3.96 5.60
N SER A 186 12.87 4.74 4.89
CA SER A 186 13.68 5.80 5.50
C SER A 186 12.82 6.87 6.15
N VAL A 187 11.82 7.37 5.44
CA VAL A 187 10.87 8.37 5.96
C VAL A 187 10.10 7.82 7.17
N SER A 188 9.61 6.60 7.08
CA SER A 188 8.83 5.96 8.15
C SER A 188 9.64 5.73 9.42
N ASN A 189 10.92 5.37 9.29
CA ASN A 189 11.75 4.99 10.43
C ASN A 189 12.47 6.19 11.07
N ASN A 190 12.92 7.14 10.26
CA ASN A 190 13.89 8.15 10.68
C ASN A 190 13.33 9.57 10.78
N LEU A 191 12.16 9.84 10.19
CA LEU A 191 11.57 11.18 10.27
C LEU A 191 11.00 11.43 11.67
N ILE A 192 11.27 12.60 12.27
CA ILE A 192 10.70 12.97 13.57
C ILE A 192 9.17 13.10 13.50
N PRO A 193 8.46 12.90 14.62
CA PRO A 193 6.98 12.90 14.63
C PRO A 193 6.36 14.18 14.06
N GLU A 194 6.94 15.33 14.34
CA GLU A 194 6.47 16.64 13.90
C GLU A 194 6.45 16.74 12.36
N PHE A 195 7.52 16.34 11.71
CA PHE A 195 7.58 16.32 10.24
C PHE A 195 6.72 15.22 9.62
N ARG A 196 6.48 14.09 10.31
CA ARG A 196 5.51 13.09 9.86
C ARG A 196 4.10 13.65 9.83
N GLU A 197 3.74 14.45 10.83
CA GLU A 197 2.44 15.12 10.87
C GLU A 197 2.28 16.11 9.71
N GLU A 198 3.29 16.93 9.42
CA GLU A 198 3.28 17.87 8.30
C GLU A 198 3.23 17.16 6.94
N LEU A 199 3.93 16.04 6.81
CA LEU A 199 3.88 15.19 5.63
C LEU A 199 2.47 14.59 5.44
N THR A 200 1.83 14.14 6.51
CA THR A 200 0.46 13.59 6.50
C THR A 200 -0.57 14.66 6.11
N LYS A 201 -0.35 15.91 6.50
CA LYS A 201 -1.17 17.08 6.14
C LYS A 201 -0.85 17.64 4.74
N GLU A 202 0.03 16.98 3.99
CA GLU A 202 0.48 17.39 2.65
C GLU A 202 1.14 18.78 2.62
N ARG A 203 1.61 19.30 3.77
CA ARG A 203 2.33 20.56 3.88
C ARG A 203 3.85 20.41 3.67
N LEU A 204 4.35 19.19 3.77
CA LEU A 204 5.72 18.82 3.46
C LEU A 204 5.75 17.88 2.25
N THR A 205 6.62 18.12 1.28
CA THR A 205 6.77 17.23 0.12
C THR A 205 7.51 15.95 0.51
N PHE A 206 7.19 14.82 -0.17
CA PHE A 206 7.90 13.57 0.08
C PHE A 206 9.41 13.67 -0.15
N SER A 207 9.83 14.47 -1.14
CA SER A 207 11.26 14.65 -1.44
C SER A 207 11.99 15.37 -0.31
N ALA A 208 11.37 16.40 0.29
CA ALA A 208 11.92 17.11 1.45
C ALA A 208 11.93 16.18 2.69
N ALA A 209 10.85 15.42 2.92
CA ALA A 209 10.77 14.46 4.01
C ALA A 209 11.84 13.35 3.89
N TYR A 210 12.10 12.87 2.68
CA TYR A 210 13.15 11.88 2.45
C TYR A 210 14.55 12.44 2.75
N GLU A 211 14.87 13.68 2.33
CA GLU A 211 16.16 14.31 2.67
C GLU A 211 16.29 14.53 4.20
N LEU A 212 15.22 14.99 4.85
CA LEU A 212 15.17 15.12 6.31
C LEU A 212 15.39 13.77 7.02
N SER A 213 14.83 12.69 6.51
CA SER A 213 14.99 11.36 7.08
C SER A 213 16.43 10.83 7.06
N GLY A 214 17.29 11.43 6.25
CA GLY A 214 18.73 11.16 6.20
C GLY A 214 19.56 12.02 7.17
N MET A 215 18.92 12.87 7.97
CA MET A 215 19.54 13.74 8.98
C MET A 215 19.34 13.14 10.39
N SER A 216 20.19 13.49 11.35
CA SER A 216 19.96 13.13 12.75
C SER A 216 18.70 13.81 13.30
N ALA A 217 18.17 13.28 14.41
CA ALA A 217 16.99 13.87 15.06
C ALA A 217 17.24 15.33 15.53
N GLU A 218 18.48 15.67 15.89
CA GLU A 218 18.87 17.02 16.30
C GLU A 218 18.85 17.97 15.12
N GLU A 219 19.40 17.55 13.98
CA GLU A 219 19.40 18.32 12.73
C GLU A 219 17.98 18.55 12.22
N GLN A 220 17.13 17.53 12.33
CA GLN A 220 15.72 17.66 11.96
C GLN A 220 14.99 18.68 12.86
N ARG A 221 15.31 18.75 14.17
CA ARG A 221 14.74 19.77 15.07
C ARG A 221 15.21 21.17 14.74
N GLU A 222 16.49 21.35 14.34
CA GLU A 222 17.00 22.63 13.82
C GLU A 222 16.24 23.05 12.53
N ALA A 223 16.04 22.11 11.61
CA ALA A 223 15.25 22.34 10.41
C ALA A 223 13.77 22.67 10.73
N LEU A 224 13.21 22.03 11.77
CA LEU A 224 11.84 22.32 12.25
C LEU A 224 11.73 23.77 12.75
N GLY A 225 12.73 24.31 13.44
CA GLY A 225 12.76 25.70 13.86
C GLY A 225 12.58 26.64 12.65
N LYS A 226 13.33 26.43 11.58
CA LYS A 226 13.20 27.21 10.34
C LYS A 226 11.83 27.03 9.67
N TYR A 227 11.34 25.78 9.64
CA TYR A 227 10.01 25.49 9.10
C TYR A 227 8.90 26.26 9.85
N MET A 228 9.00 26.34 11.18
CA MET A 228 8.04 27.08 12.01
C MET A 228 8.08 28.61 11.76
N GLU A 229 9.24 29.15 11.37
CA GLU A 229 9.40 30.57 11.04
C GLU A 229 8.87 30.90 9.65
N THR A 230 9.12 30.05 8.65
CA THR A 230 8.83 30.32 7.23
C THR A 230 7.50 29.72 6.76
N GLY A 231 6.99 28.69 7.46
CA GLY A 231 5.82 27.92 7.03
C GLY A 231 6.08 26.92 5.90
N GLU A 232 7.26 26.95 5.29
CA GLU A 232 7.63 26.12 4.16
C GLU A 232 9.05 25.60 4.32
N LEU A 233 9.33 24.41 3.77
CA LEU A 233 10.65 23.82 3.71
C LEU A 233 10.80 23.03 2.40
N SER A 234 11.50 23.62 1.45
CA SER A 234 11.71 23.00 0.14
C SER A 234 12.82 21.95 0.17
N TYR A 235 12.78 21.01 -0.79
CA TYR A 235 13.85 20.04 -1.01
C TYR A 235 15.24 20.68 -1.11
N LYS A 236 15.35 21.83 -1.81
CA LYS A 236 16.63 22.53 -2.01
C LYS A 236 17.19 23.09 -0.70
N GLU A 237 16.35 23.61 0.16
CA GLU A 237 16.74 24.15 1.47
C GLU A 237 17.24 23.04 2.38
N VAL A 238 16.51 21.92 2.47
CA VAL A 238 16.94 20.74 3.26
C VAL A 238 18.28 20.21 2.75
N LYS A 239 18.44 20.09 1.44
CA LYS A 239 19.68 19.63 0.83
C LYS A 239 20.84 20.60 1.12
N GLY A 240 20.61 21.92 1.03
CA GLY A 240 21.59 22.93 1.37
C GLY A 240 22.04 22.88 2.84
N MET A 241 21.12 22.65 3.77
CA MET A 241 21.44 22.44 5.20
C MET A 241 22.37 21.24 5.40
N LYS A 242 22.09 20.12 4.73
CA LYS A 242 22.86 18.90 4.79
C LYS A 242 24.28 19.08 4.22
N GLU A 243 24.41 19.77 3.08
CA GLU A 243 25.68 20.06 2.40
C GLU A 243 26.54 21.02 3.21
N ALA A 244 25.95 22.09 3.78
CA ALA A 244 26.67 23.04 4.62
C ALA A 244 27.30 22.35 5.87
N LYS A 245 26.60 21.41 6.47
CA LYS A 245 27.10 20.67 7.64
C LYS A 245 28.22 19.68 7.28
N LEU A 246 28.09 18.98 6.14
CA LEU A 246 29.17 18.11 5.63
C LEU A 246 30.45 18.90 5.36
N SER A 247 30.34 20.11 4.82
CA SER A 247 31.46 21.02 4.60
C SER A 247 32.14 21.43 5.91
N LEU A 248 31.38 21.71 6.96
CA LEU A 248 31.94 22.06 8.29
C LEU A 248 32.66 20.89 8.95
N ILE A 249 32.20 19.66 8.78
CA ILE A 249 32.85 18.44 9.30
C ILE A 249 34.21 18.23 8.61
N HIS A 250 34.28 18.42 7.29
CA HIS A 250 35.54 18.30 6.54
C HIS A 250 36.57 19.38 6.89
N ILE A 251 36.13 20.57 7.31
CA ILE A 251 37.03 21.65 7.74
C ILE A 251 37.56 21.40 9.18
N SER A 252 36.82 20.69 10.01
CA SER A 252 37.15 20.42 11.40
C SER A 252 38.01 19.15 11.65
N GLU A 253 38.22 18.31 10.62
CA GLU A 253 39.21 17.24 10.69
C GLU A 253 40.63 17.83 10.41
N PRO A 254 41.50 18.01 11.43
CA PRO A 254 42.89 18.37 11.18
C PRO A 254 43.54 17.21 10.44
N THR A 255 44.07 17.50 9.27
CA THR A 255 44.91 16.61 8.47
C THR A 255 45.99 15.97 9.37
N ARG A 256 45.73 14.74 9.75
CA ARG A 256 46.81 13.88 10.31
C ARG A 256 47.70 13.43 9.17
N LEU A 257 48.43 14.39 8.60
CA LEU A 257 49.50 14.12 7.66
C LEU A 257 50.81 14.40 8.37
N GLY A 258 51.58 13.33 8.60
CA GLY A 258 53.04 13.37 8.63
C GLY A 258 53.69 13.63 9.96
N MET A 259 53.98 12.58 10.69
CA MET A 259 55.29 12.45 11.36
C MET A 259 55.76 11.01 11.15
N ILE A 260 56.45 10.79 10.04
CA ILE A 260 57.43 9.72 9.92
C ILE A 260 58.76 10.48 9.83
N SER A 261 59.53 10.43 10.87
CA SER A 261 60.97 10.65 10.88
C SER A 261 61.61 9.47 11.58
#